data_0855d9c6908e43d6f63b632f9442e54a
#
_entry.id   0855d9c6908e43d6f63b632f9442e54a
#
_cell.length_a   1.000
_cell.length_b   1.000
_cell.length_c   1.000
_cell.angle_alpha   90.00
_cell.angle_beta   90.00
_cell.angle_gamma   90.00
#
_symmetry.space_group_name_H-M   'P 1'
#
loop_
_entity.id
_entity.type
_entity.pdbx_description
1 polymer ?
#
loop_
_entity_poly.entity_id
_entity_poly.type
_entity_poly.pdbx_seq_one_letter_code
_entity_poly.pdbx_strand_id
1 'polypeptide(L)'
;KAYVENCPKGIAAIVNAAITQGNSAQATEESLNAAIAALTQAIALAEETAPATEAFKALMATCQGYASHSSAEESVKQVFQKAMTDAQAALDAATKTEAIQDATQALQTACETYVLSAEPETGYPFDYTFLMNEANNSDNGWSKNVTEGNIQNFTYKNSAEKNNGDLQKTGFMEAWDGKNYTATIAYTRNELPNGHYKVSAYAFTTVNGNTSFTANDKEAKMDNSTALFTNPTIEDVIVDEGKLTVGLNTTDANWTGITNIQLQYLSKLTDAEASAKAKEALHAKLEEAGSMDTETNVGTEAFQIPKTAIDAFDKVFDEANGIYESSEKVDEIEAATKALEEAMQALKNPTLNAPKEGELFCIANISEGFAYKNNAVSPVYNEAKAEDGEYDLKWYHIVDANYAQALKFTPVEGQKNQYTISFIDE
;
A
#
# COMPACT_ATOMS: atom_id res chain seq x y z
N LYS A 1 -23.93 -21.06 -34.19
CA LYS A 1 -22.83 -20.37 -34.89
C LYS A 1 -22.33 -19.20 -34.05
N ALA A 2 -23.21 -18.30 -33.59
CA ALA A 2 -22.81 -17.13 -32.77
C ALA A 2 -22.05 -17.50 -31.48
N TYR A 3 -22.44 -18.55 -30.79
CA TYR A 3 -21.76 -19.02 -29.58
C TYR A 3 -20.33 -19.55 -29.84
N VAL A 4 -20.08 -20.08 -31.04
CA VAL A 4 -18.74 -20.62 -31.39
C VAL A 4 -17.79 -19.52 -31.82
N GLU A 5 -18.28 -18.46 -32.42
CA GLU A 5 -17.48 -17.37 -32.97
C GLU A 5 -17.00 -16.38 -31.90
N ASN A 6 -17.73 -16.28 -30.77
CA ASN A 6 -17.47 -15.24 -29.76
C ASN A 6 -16.90 -15.76 -28.43
N CYS A 7 -16.80 -17.07 -28.23
CA CYS A 7 -16.23 -17.65 -26.99
C CYS A 7 -14.79 -18.16 -27.18
N PRO A 8 -14.04 -18.38 -26.07
CA PRO A 8 -12.73 -19.02 -26.11
C PRO A 8 -12.72 -20.35 -26.86
N LYS A 9 -11.60 -20.70 -27.49
CA LYS A 9 -11.48 -21.93 -28.31
C LYS A 9 -11.81 -23.19 -27.54
N GLY A 10 -11.44 -23.27 -26.24
CA GLY A 10 -11.76 -24.39 -25.38
C GLY A 10 -13.28 -24.55 -25.20
N ILE A 11 -13.98 -23.47 -24.98
CA ILE A 11 -15.46 -23.46 -24.87
C ILE A 11 -16.10 -23.74 -26.23
N ALA A 12 -15.59 -23.16 -27.30
CA ALA A 12 -16.05 -23.44 -28.67
C ALA A 12 -15.93 -24.95 -29.01
N ALA A 13 -14.88 -25.61 -28.54
CA ALA A 13 -14.72 -27.05 -28.73
C ALA A 13 -15.82 -27.85 -27.99
N ILE A 14 -16.19 -27.45 -26.76
CA ILE A 14 -17.29 -28.07 -26.00
C ILE A 14 -18.64 -27.89 -26.72
N VAL A 15 -18.92 -26.69 -27.21
CA VAL A 15 -20.14 -26.41 -27.99
C VAL A 15 -20.18 -27.25 -29.28
N ASN A 16 -19.07 -27.31 -30.01
CA ASN A 16 -18.99 -28.10 -31.24
C ASN A 16 -19.12 -29.62 -30.97
N ALA A 17 -18.57 -30.14 -29.87
CA ALA A 17 -18.75 -31.51 -29.45
C ALA A 17 -20.23 -31.84 -29.19
N ALA A 18 -20.94 -30.94 -28.48
CA ALA A 18 -22.36 -31.09 -28.21
C ALA A 18 -23.22 -31.02 -29.50
N ILE A 19 -22.87 -30.14 -30.44
CA ILE A 19 -23.50 -30.10 -31.77
C ILE A 19 -23.27 -31.41 -32.53
N THR A 20 -22.06 -31.93 -32.51
CA THR A 20 -21.72 -33.21 -33.17
C THR A 20 -22.51 -34.37 -32.56
N GLN A 21 -22.62 -34.40 -31.23
CA GLN A 21 -23.43 -35.39 -30.54
C GLN A 21 -24.90 -35.29 -30.97
N GLY A 22 -25.44 -34.07 -31.05
CA GLY A 22 -26.80 -33.82 -31.51
C GLY A 22 -27.04 -34.34 -32.92
N ASN A 23 -26.14 -34.03 -33.84
CA ASN A 23 -26.21 -34.45 -35.24
C ASN A 23 -26.09 -35.99 -35.44
N SER A 24 -25.40 -36.68 -34.51
CA SER A 24 -25.21 -38.13 -34.55
C SER A 24 -26.22 -38.89 -33.69
N ALA A 25 -27.11 -38.22 -32.96
CA ALA A 25 -28.09 -38.85 -32.09
C ALA A 25 -29.03 -39.76 -32.91
N GLN A 26 -29.21 -40.99 -32.41
CA GLN A 26 -30.20 -41.92 -32.98
C GLN A 26 -31.61 -41.46 -32.58
N ALA A 27 -32.63 -41.80 -33.35
CA ALA A 27 -33.99 -41.41 -33.12
C ALA A 27 -34.64 -42.21 -31.94
N THR A 28 -33.91 -42.36 -30.85
CA THR A 28 -34.46 -42.88 -29.58
C THR A 28 -34.59 -41.72 -28.59
N GLU A 29 -35.61 -41.79 -27.73
CA GLU A 29 -35.86 -40.79 -26.72
C GLU A 29 -34.66 -40.53 -25.82
N GLU A 30 -33.97 -41.59 -25.39
CA GLU A 30 -32.76 -41.51 -24.55
C GLU A 30 -31.62 -40.76 -25.26
N SER A 31 -31.33 -41.09 -26.52
CA SER A 31 -30.26 -40.48 -27.30
C SER A 31 -30.55 -38.99 -27.59
N LEU A 32 -31.78 -38.66 -27.89
CA LEU A 32 -32.19 -37.27 -28.12
C LEU A 32 -32.16 -36.45 -26.85
N ASN A 33 -32.64 -36.99 -25.72
CA ASN A 33 -32.58 -36.31 -24.43
C ASN A 33 -31.16 -36.05 -23.98
N ALA A 34 -30.23 -37.00 -24.16
CA ALA A 34 -28.82 -36.83 -23.86
C ALA A 34 -28.15 -35.70 -24.73
N ALA A 35 -28.49 -35.65 -26.01
CA ALA A 35 -28.00 -34.66 -26.93
C ALA A 35 -28.53 -33.24 -26.58
N ILE A 36 -29.83 -33.14 -26.23
CA ILE A 36 -30.45 -31.89 -25.79
C ILE A 36 -29.78 -31.41 -24.50
N ALA A 37 -29.59 -32.30 -23.52
CA ALA A 37 -28.91 -31.92 -22.26
C ALA A 37 -27.51 -31.41 -22.48
N ALA A 38 -26.68 -32.09 -23.31
CA ALA A 38 -25.32 -31.67 -23.63
C ALA A 38 -25.29 -30.29 -24.32
N LEU A 39 -26.18 -30.07 -25.28
CA LEU A 39 -26.25 -28.80 -25.99
C LEU A 39 -26.72 -27.66 -25.06
N THR A 40 -27.70 -27.92 -24.21
CA THR A 40 -28.18 -26.93 -23.21
C THR A 40 -27.07 -26.52 -22.26
N GLN A 41 -26.30 -27.47 -21.72
CA GLN A 41 -25.16 -27.19 -20.85
C GLN A 41 -24.04 -26.42 -21.57
N ALA A 42 -23.74 -26.76 -22.82
CA ALA A 42 -22.70 -26.09 -23.59
C ALA A 42 -23.10 -24.63 -23.94
N ILE A 43 -24.38 -24.38 -24.24
CA ILE A 43 -24.91 -23.02 -24.46
C ILE A 43 -24.84 -22.21 -23.16
N ALA A 44 -25.31 -22.77 -22.05
CA ALA A 44 -25.28 -22.09 -20.75
C ALA A 44 -23.85 -21.70 -20.36
N LEU A 45 -22.87 -22.59 -20.58
CA LEU A 45 -21.45 -22.28 -20.34
C LEU A 45 -20.94 -21.14 -21.24
N ALA A 46 -21.30 -21.12 -22.51
CA ALA A 46 -20.92 -20.05 -23.42
C ALA A 46 -21.53 -18.68 -23.02
N GLU A 47 -22.77 -18.69 -22.54
CA GLU A 47 -23.47 -17.50 -22.06
C GLU A 47 -22.87 -17.01 -20.73
N GLU A 48 -22.57 -17.91 -19.82
CA GLU A 48 -21.94 -17.60 -18.52
C GLU A 48 -20.54 -16.98 -18.69
N THR A 49 -19.75 -17.49 -19.63
CA THR A 49 -18.37 -17.05 -19.85
C THR A 49 -18.25 -15.81 -20.75
N ALA A 50 -19.31 -15.41 -21.44
CA ALA A 50 -19.29 -14.30 -22.39
C ALA A 50 -18.85 -12.96 -21.75
N PRO A 51 -19.38 -12.53 -20.58
CA PRO A 51 -18.95 -11.27 -19.96
C PRO A 51 -17.47 -11.23 -19.62
N ALA A 52 -16.92 -12.32 -19.05
CA ALA A 52 -15.51 -12.42 -18.72
C ALA A 52 -14.63 -12.41 -19.99
N THR A 53 -15.09 -13.05 -21.06
CA THR A 53 -14.39 -13.04 -22.36
C THR A 53 -14.34 -11.65 -22.96
N GLU A 54 -15.40 -10.88 -22.92
CA GLU A 54 -15.41 -9.51 -23.41
C GLU A 54 -14.54 -8.58 -22.56
N ALA A 55 -14.54 -8.75 -21.23
CA ALA A 55 -13.63 -8.02 -20.32
C ALA A 55 -12.15 -8.29 -20.66
N PHE A 56 -11.79 -9.56 -20.90
CA PHE A 56 -10.43 -9.90 -21.33
C PHE A 56 -10.06 -9.25 -22.65
N LYS A 57 -10.94 -9.29 -23.66
CA LYS A 57 -10.69 -8.68 -24.96
C LYS A 57 -10.49 -7.16 -24.87
N ALA A 58 -11.29 -6.49 -24.05
CA ALA A 58 -11.16 -5.05 -23.81
C ALA A 58 -9.80 -4.71 -23.15
N LEU A 59 -9.40 -5.49 -22.13
CA LEU A 59 -8.08 -5.33 -21.51
C LEU A 59 -6.94 -5.60 -22.50
N MET A 60 -7.03 -6.66 -23.30
CA MET A 60 -6.04 -6.98 -24.33
C MET A 60 -5.86 -5.84 -25.33
N ALA A 61 -6.95 -5.23 -25.78
CA ALA A 61 -6.90 -4.07 -26.69
C ALA A 61 -6.19 -2.87 -26.02
N THR A 62 -6.47 -2.61 -24.75
CA THR A 62 -5.77 -1.60 -23.95
C THR A 62 -4.28 -1.88 -23.88
N CYS A 63 -3.88 -3.10 -23.54
CA CYS A 63 -2.48 -3.53 -23.44
C CYS A 63 -1.74 -3.37 -24.80
N GLN A 64 -2.40 -3.71 -25.90
CA GLN A 64 -1.85 -3.53 -27.26
C GLN A 64 -1.63 -2.04 -27.58
N GLY A 65 -2.54 -1.17 -27.13
CA GLY A 65 -2.39 0.28 -27.24
C GLY A 65 -1.13 0.77 -26.54
N TYR A 66 -0.91 0.37 -25.29
CA TYR A 66 0.30 0.75 -24.55
C TYR A 66 1.58 0.20 -25.17
N ALA A 67 1.59 -1.05 -25.60
CA ALA A 67 2.76 -1.67 -26.22
C ALA A 67 3.23 -0.94 -27.49
N SER A 68 2.33 -0.27 -28.20
CA SER A 68 2.64 0.46 -29.43
C SER A 68 3.19 1.88 -29.20
N HIS A 69 3.00 2.47 -28.00
CA HIS A 69 3.31 3.87 -27.73
C HIS A 69 4.42 4.11 -26.71
N SER A 70 4.95 3.05 -26.10
CA SER A 70 5.89 3.19 -25.00
C SER A 70 7.35 3.30 -25.44
N SER A 71 8.09 4.18 -24.78
CA SER A 71 9.56 4.30 -24.83
C SER A 71 10.31 3.27 -23.99
N ALA A 72 9.61 2.26 -23.43
CA ALA A 72 10.23 1.23 -22.61
C ALA A 72 11.40 0.54 -23.32
N GLU A 73 12.37 0.09 -22.54
CA GLU A 73 13.49 -0.69 -23.05
C GLU A 73 13.00 -1.95 -23.79
N GLU A 74 13.74 -2.36 -24.80
CA GLU A 74 13.36 -3.48 -25.66
C GLU A 74 13.18 -4.80 -24.88
N SER A 75 13.96 -5.04 -23.85
CA SER A 75 13.84 -6.19 -22.94
C SER A 75 12.49 -6.20 -22.21
N VAL A 76 12.03 -5.04 -21.75
CA VAL A 76 10.75 -4.86 -21.04
C VAL A 76 9.59 -5.07 -22.01
N LYS A 77 9.69 -4.52 -23.24
CA LYS A 77 8.71 -4.75 -24.31
C LYS A 77 8.54 -6.23 -24.65
N GLN A 78 9.64 -6.97 -24.76
CA GLN A 78 9.60 -8.39 -25.07
C GLN A 78 8.92 -9.21 -23.96
N VAL A 79 9.19 -8.89 -22.70
CA VAL A 79 8.53 -9.53 -21.56
C VAL A 79 7.02 -9.27 -21.61
N PHE A 80 6.61 -8.04 -21.86
CA PHE A 80 5.20 -7.68 -21.95
C PHE A 80 4.50 -8.34 -23.15
N GLN A 81 5.12 -8.36 -24.34
CA GLN A 81 4.59 -9.04 -25.51
C GLN A 81 4.43 -10.54 -25.27
N LYS A 82 5.39 -11.16 -24.57
CA LYS A 82 5.28 -12.57 -24.16
C LYS A 82 4.10 -12.76 -23.21
N ALA A 83 3.92 -11.89 -22.23
CA ALA A 83 2.80 -11.98 -21.29
C ALA A 83 1.44 -11.86 -21.98
N MET A 84 1.29 -10.93 -22.95
CA MET A 84 0.08 -10.85 -23.79
C MET A 84 -0.17 -12.13 -24.58
N THR A 85 0.88 -12.73 -25.14
CA THR A 85 0.78 -14.00 -25.88
C THR A 85 0.36 -15.14 -24.96
N ASP A 86 0.96 -15.25 -23.79
CA ASP A 86 0.65 -16.29 -22.80
C ASP A 86 -0.79 -16.13 -22.27
N ALA A 87 -1.23 -14.91 -22.01
CA ALA A 87 -2.59 -14.62 -21.57
C ALA A 87 -3.63 -14.98 -22.64
N GLN A 88 -3.35 -14.67 -23.92
CA GLN A 88 -4.21 -15.07 -25.04
C GLN A 88 -4.28 -16.59 -25.17
N ALA A 89 -3.16 -17.30 -25.00
CA ALA A 89 -3.15 -18.75 -25.02
C ALA A 89 -3.94 -19.35 -23.86
N ALA A 90 -3.87 -18.75 -22.67
CA ALA A 90 -4.66 -19.14 -21.50
C ALA A 90 -6.17 -18.93 -21.75
N LEU A 91 -6.56 -17.77 -22.31
CA LEU A 91 -7.95 -17.54 -22.73
C LEU A 91 -8.41 -18.60 -23.73
N ASP A 92 -7.61 -18.87 -24.77
CA ASP A 92 -7.94 -19.84 -25.81
C ASP A 92 -8.16 -21.26 -25.25
N ALA A 93 -7.41 -21.63 -24.22
CA ALA A 93 -7.52 -22.92 -23.53
C ALA A 93 -8.64 -22.97 -22.49
N ALA A 94 -9.20 -21.83 -22.09
CA ALA A 94 -10.19 -21.76 -21.02
C ALA A 94 -11.46 -22.55 -21.34
N THR A 95 -11.96 -23.27 -20.33
CA THR A 95 -13.19 -24.08 -20.40
C THR A 95 -14.18 -23.71 -19.31
N LYS A 96 -13.92 -22.65 -18.52
CA LYS A 96 -14.74 -22.13 -17.43
C LYS A 96 -14.41 -20.68 -17.12
N THR A 97 -15.32 -19.99 -16.43
CA THR A 97 -15.20 -18.56 -16.09
C THR A 97 -13.96 -18.21 -15.29
N GLU A 98 -13.60 -19.03 -14.26
CA GLU A 98 -12.43 -18.77 -13.43
C GLU A 98 -11.13 -18.77 -14.24
N ALA A 99 -10.98 -19.66 -15.21
CA ALA A 99 -9.77 -19.71 -16.06
C ALA A 99 -9.64 -18.45 -16.93
N ILE A 100 -10.76 -17.84 -17.34
CA ILE A 100 -10.77 -16.56 -18.07
C ILE A 100 -10.39 -15.42 -17.12
N GLN A 101 -10.91 -15.43 -15.91
CA GLN A 101 -10.59 -14.45 -14.88
C GLN A 101 -9.11 -14.49 -14.49
N ASP A 102 -8.55 -15.70 -14.32
CA ASP A 102 -7.11 -15.89 -14.04
C ASP A 102 -6.24 -15.33 -15.18
N ALA A 103 -6.63 -15.60 -16.44
CA ALA A 103 -5.93 -15.05 -17.61
C ALA A 103 -6.04 -13.52 -17.66
N THR A 104 -7.19 -12.96 -17.31
CA THR A 104 -7.43 -11.51 -17.24
C THR A 104 -6.55 -10.88 -16.17
N GLN A 105 -6.49 -11.47 -14.99
CA GLN A 105 -5.67 -10.97 -13.89
C GLN A 105 -4.18 -11.02 -14.21
N ALA A 106 -3.71 -12.09 -14.83
CA ALA A 106 -2.32 -12.20 -15.26
C ALA A 106 -1.95 -11.12 -16.30
N LEU A 107 -2.85 -10.88 -17.27
CA LEU A 107 -2.68 -9.82 -18.26
C LEU A 107 -2.68 -8.44 -17.63
N GLN A 108 -3.58 -8.19 -16.68
CA GLN A 108 -3.65 -6.92 -15.94
C GLN A 108 -2.34 -6.65 -15.19
N THR A 109 -1.85 -7.63 -14.42
CA THR A 109 -0.59 -7.50 -13.68
C THR A 109 0.59 -7.21 -14.61
N ALA A 110 0.66 -7.89 -15.76
CA ALA A 110 1.72 -7.66 -16.74
C ALA A 110 1.61 -6.26 -17.37
N CYS A 111 0.40 -5.78 -17.63
CA CYS A 111 0.15 -4.44 -18.17
C CYS A 111 0.55 -3.37 -17.13
N GLU A 112 0.16 -3.51 -15.89
CA GLU A 112 0.55 -2.62 -14.80
C GLU A 112 2.08 -2.56 -14.66
N THR A 113 2.75 -3.71 -14.59
CA THR A 113 4.21 -3.79 -14.50
C THR A 113 4.89 -3.09 -15.67
N TYR A 114 4.38 -3.32 -16.89
CA TYR A 114 4.93 -2.69 -18.10
C TYR A 114 4.78 -1.18 -18.09
N VAL A 115 3.59 -0.68 -17.80
CA VAL A 115 3.29 0.75 -17.82
C VAL A 115 4.05 1.50 -16.72
N LEU A 116 4.18 0.90 -15.52
CA LEU A 116 4.93 1.49 -14.42
C LEU A 116 6.46 1.47 -14.64
N SER A 117 6.96 0.55 -15.46
CA SER A 117 8.39 0.48 -15.84
C SER A 117 8.74 1.32 -17.07
N ALA A 118 7.75 1.74 -17.85
CA ALA A 118 7.94 2.53 -19.05
C ALA A 118 7.91 4.02 -18.72
N GLU A 119 8.93 4.76 -19.16
CA GLU A 119 8.84 6.21 -19.11
C GLU A 119 7.78 6.68 -20.14
N PRO A 120 6.79 7.48 -19.71
CA PRO A 120 5.82 8.07 -20.64
C PRO A 120 6.55 8.96 -21.67
N GLU A 121 6.19 8.80 -22.93
CA GLU A 121 6.75 9.67 -23.98
C GLU A 121 6.29 11.12 -23.77
N THR A 122 7.23 12.06 -23.84
CA THR A 122 6.92 13.49 -23.76
C THR A 122 6.01 13.92 -24.90
N GLY A 123 4.89 14.55 -24.57
CA GLY A 123 3.98 15.15 -25.57
C GLY A 123 2.68 14.39 -25.83
N TYR A 124 2.46 13.26 -25.18
CA TYR A 124 1.20 12.53 -25.22
C TYR A 124 0.56 12.47 -23.84
N PRO A 125 -0.73 12.85 -23.69
CA PRO A 125 -1.50 12.45 -22.55
C PRO A 125 -1.56 10.92 -22.55
N PHE A 126 -0.85 10.29 -21.62
CA PHE A 126 -0.85 8.84 -21.50
C PHE A 126 -2.03 8.43 -20.63
N ASP A 127 -2.89 7.55 -21.13
CA ASP A 127 -4.07 7.10 -20.39
C ASP A 127 -3.70 5.98 -19.41
N TYR A 128 -3.67 6.33 -18.13
CA TYR A 128 -3.47 5.39 -17.02
C TYR A 128 -4.77 4.95 -16.34
N THR A 129 -5.93 5.21 -16.95
CA THR A 129 -7.25 4.87 -16.39
C THR A 129 -7.37 3.42 -15.95
N PHE A 130 -6.72 2.48 -16.65
CA PHE A 130 -6.76 1.07 -16.29
C PHE A 130 -6.12 0.77 -14.92
N LEU A 131 -5.19 1.60 -14.43
CA LEU A 131 -4.61 1.46 -13.09
C LEU A 131 -5.64 1.74 -11.98
N MET A 132 -6.77 2.34 -12.33
CA MET A 132 -7.90 2.61 -11.43
C MET A 132 -8.98 1.51 -11.49
N ASN A 133 -8.71 0.38 -12.15
CA ASN A 133 -9.69 -0.69 -12.33
C ASN A 133 -10.26 -1.22 -11.00
N GLU A 134 -9.43 -1.37 -9.97
CA GLU A 134 -9.90 -1.82 -8.66
C GLU A 134 -10.88 -0.82 -8.05
N ALA A 135 -10.53 0.47 -8.06
CA ALA A 135 -11.39 1.54 -7.58
C ALA A 135 -12.71 1.63 -8.35
N ASN A 136 -12.68 1.32 -9.65
CA ASN A 136 -13.83 1.43 -10.54
C ASN A 136 -14.75 0.20 -10.53
N ASN A 137 -14.34 -0.92 -9.92
CA ASN A 137 -15.06 -2.18 -10.01
C ASN A 137 -15.24 -2.91 -8.68
N SER A 138 -14.71 -2.38 -7.58
CA SER A 138 -14.84 -2.99 -6.25
C SER A 138 -14.84 -1.95 -5.14
N ASP A 139 -15.15 -2.37 -3.92
CA ASP A 139 -15.00 -1.57 -2.69
C ASP A 139 -13.64 -1.79 -2.00
N ASN A 140 -12.80 -2.67 -2.55
CA ASN A 140 -11.44 -2.88 -2.04
C ASN A 140 -10.61 -1.59 -2.13
N GLY A 141 -9.83 -1.32 -1.09
CA GLY A 141 -8.96 -0.14 -1.02
C GLY A 141 -9.68 1.20 -0.79
N TRP A 142 -11.02 1.22 -0.84
CA TRP A 142 -11.79 2.41 -0.48
C TRP A 142 -11.84 2.58 1.04
N SER A 143 -11.70 3.82 1.47
CA SER A 143 -11.76 4.23 2.87
C SER A 143 -12.79 5.32 3.08
N LYS A 144 -13.28 5.45 4.32
CA LYS A 144 -14.13 6.55 4.74
C LYS A 144 -13.66 7.11 6.08
N ASN A 145 -13.67 8.43 6.20
CA ASN A 145 -13.49 9.13 7.45
C ASN A 145 -14.75 9.98 7.71
N VAL A 146 -15.59 9.54 8.65
CA VAL A 146 -16.85 10.20 8.99
C VAL A 146 -16.63 11.09 10.18
N THR A 147 -16.84 12.41 10.03
CA THR A 147 -16.70 13.39 11.11
C THR A 147 -18.03 13.76 11.76
N GLU A 148 -19.16 13.66 11.01
CA GLU A 148 -20.50 13.88 11.53
C GLU A 148 -21.48 12.88 10.90
N GLY A 149 -22.46 12.43 11.67
CA GLY A 149 -23.46 11.48 11.22
C GLY A 149 -22.94 10.04 11.16
N ASN A 150 -23.47 9.25 10.23
CA ASN A 150 -23.05 7.86 9.99
C ASN A 150 -23.18 7.55 8.50
N ILE A 151 -22.45 6.55 8.01
CA ILE A 151 -22.62 5.94 6.70
C ILE A 151 -23.00 4.47 6.92
N GLN A 152 -24.27 4.12 6.67
CA GLN A 152 -24.79 2.76 6.84
C GLN A 152 -24.31 1.84 5.72
N ASN A 153 -24.40 2.30 4.47
CA ASN A 153 -23.92 1.54 3.31
C ASN A 153 -22.68 2.20 2.76
N PHE A 154 -21.58 1.44 2.75
CA PHE A 154 -20.33 1.80 2.12
C PHE A 154 -19.85 0.59 1.33
N THR A 155 -20.21 0.52 0.05
CA THR A 155 -20.02 -0.67 -0.76
C THR A 155 -20.05 -0.35 -2.26
N TYR A 156 -19.46 -1.22 -3.06
CA TYR A 156 -19.59 -1.15 -4.51
C TYR A 156 -20.94 -1.72 -4.96
N LYS A 157 -21.70 -0.94 -5.70
CA LYS A 157 -23.00 -1.33 -6.28
C LYS A 157 -22.84 -1.74 -7.74
N ASN A 158 -23.15 -2.99 -8.05
CA ASN A 158 -23.09 -3.52 -9.41
C ASN A 158 -24.30 -3.13 -10.29
N SER A 159 -25.32 -2.51 -9.72
CA SER A 159 -26.51 -2.09 -10.45
C SER A 159 -26.58 -0.58 -10.48
N ALA A 160 -26.69 -0.02 -11.67
CA ALA A 160 -27.03 1.37 -11.85
C ALA A 160 -28.51 1.58 -11.47
N GLU A 161 -28.80 1.67 -10.19
CA GLU A 161 -30.15 2.00 -9.71
C GLU A 161 -30.56 3.43 -10.09
N LYS A 162 -29.59 4.28 -10.49
CA LYS A 162 -29.85 5.66 -10.90
C LYS A 162 -28.97 6.07 -12.07
N ASN A 163 -29.62 6.54 -13.07
CA ASN A 163 -29.18 6.58 -14.45
C ASN A 163 -28.79 7.95 -14.95
N ASN A 164 -27.69 7.98 -15.66
CA ASN A 164 -27.44 9.01 -16.64
C ASN A 164 -26.87 8.37 -17.92
N GLY A 165 -27.74 8.11 -18.91
CA GLY A 165 -27.32 7.63 -20.22
C GLY A 165 -26.51 6.35 -20.21
N ASP A 166 -25.33 6.35 -20.83
CA ASP A 166 -24.46 5.19 -21.00
C ASP A 166 -23.85 4.64 -19.69
N LEU A 167 -23.90 5.40 -18.59
CA LEU A 167 -23.45 4.97 -17.27
C LEU A 167 -24.41 3.99 -16.56
N GLN A 168 -25.55 3.72 -17.15
CA GLN A 168 -26.56 2.78 -16.62
C GLN A 168 -26.05 1.37 -16.37
N LYS A 169 -24.89 1.00 -16.94
CA LYS A 169 -24.32 -0.36 -16.87
C LYS A 169 -23.06 -0.46 -16.02
N THR A 170 -22.56 0.64 -15.51
CA THR A 170 -21.38 0.65 -14.64
C THR A 170 -21.79 0.69 -13.18
N GLY A 171 -21.18 -0.16 -12.37
CA GLY A 171 -21.28 -0.06 -10.92
C GLY A 171 -20.65 1.23 -10.41
N PHE A 172 -20.87 1.53 -9.14
CA PHE A 172 -20.26 2.68 -8.47
C PHE A 172 -20.00 2.41 -7.00
N MET A 173 -19.01 3.06 -6.45
CA MET A 173 -18.79 3.09 -5.02
C MET A 173 -19.83 3.99 -4.36
N GLU A 174 -20.62 3.42 -3.46
CA GLU A 174 -21.71 4.09 -2.76
C GLU A 174 -21.32 4.44 -1.34
N ALA A 175 -21.69 5.66 -0.92
CA ALA A 175 -21.86 6.01 0.48
C ALA A 175 -23.26 6.55 0.71
N TRP A 176 -24.02 5.88 1.59
CA TRP A 176 -25.41 6.21 1.86
C TRP A 176 -25.76 6.08 3.34
N ASP A 177 -26.60 7.00 3.80
CA ASP A 177 -27.33 6.90 5.07
C ASP A 177 -28.75 7.49 4.92
N GLY A 178 -29.67 7.04 5.76
CA GLY A 178 -31.02 7.64 5.86
C GLY A 178 -31.03 9.04 6.50
N LYS A 179 -29.88 9.54 6.97
CA LYS A 179 -29.65 10.88 7.53
C LYS A 179 -28.43 11.50 6.88
N ASN A 180 -28.26 12.81 7.10
CA ASN A 180 -27.09 13.50 6.57
C ASN A 180 -25.82 13.12 7.33
N TYR A 181 -24.69 13.10 6.60
CA TYR A 181 -23.36 12.84 7.12
C TYR A 181 -22.35 13.84 6.53
N THR A 182 -21.26 14.04 7.26
CA THR A 182 -20.06 14.73 6.79
C THR A 182 -18.91 13.74 6.78
N ALA A 183 -18.28 13.54 5.62
CA ALA A 183 -17.23 12.52 5.47
C ALA A 183 -16.28 12.81 4.30
N THR A 184 -15.09 12.26 4.41
CA THR A 184 -14.18 12.05 3.28
C THR A 184 -14.23 10.57 2.87
N ILE A 185 -14.41 10.31 1.58
CA ILE A 185 -14.43 8.99 0.97
C ILE A 185 -13.29 8.97 -0.03
N ALA A 186 -12.37 8.03 0.08
CA ALA A 186 -11.16 8.06 -0.73
C ALA A 186 -10.66 6.66 -1.11
N TYR A 187 -10.05 6.60 -2.28
CA TYR A 187 -9.22 5.49 -2.76
C TYR A 187 -7.81 5.99 -3.02
N THR A 188 -6.81 5.21 -2.61
CA THR A 188 -5.41 5.55 -2.85
C THR A 188 -4.77 4.55 -3.79
N ARG A 189 -4.23 5.04 -4.91
CA ARG A 189 -3.35 4.29 -5.80
C ARG A 189 -1.90 4.64 -5.49
N ASN A 190 -1.08 3.62 -5.27
CA ASN A 190 0.36 3.75 -5.09
C ASN A 190 1.10 3.38 -6.37
N GLU A 191 2.42 3.66 -6.40
CA GLU A 191 3.34 3.26 -7.46
C GLU A 191 3.02 3.88 -8.84
N LEU A 192 2.43 5.07 -8.85
CA LEU A 192 2.27 5.83 -10.08
C LEU A 192 3.57 6.57 -10.45
N PRO A 193 3.88 6.75 -11.74
CA PRO A 193 4.96 7.64 -12.14
C PRO A 193 4.76 9.06 -11.60
N ASN A 194 5.82 9.68 -11.08
CA ASN A 194 5.76 11.07 -10.65
C ASN A 194 5.51 11.98 -11.84
N GLY A 195 4.67 13.00 -11.66
CA GLY A 195 4.31 13.91 -12.74
C GLY A 195 2.99 14.62 -12.53
N HIS A 196 2.56 15.29 -13.60
CA HIS A 196 1.29 16.00 -13.67
C HIS A 196 0.21 15.11 -14.28
N TYR A 197 -0.96 15.12 -13.68
CA TYR A 197 -2.08 14.31 -14.09
C TYR A 197 -3.35 15.14 -14.26
N LYS A 198 -4.16 14.79 -15.25
CA LYS A 198 -5.56 15.13 -15.28
C LYS A 198 -6.36 13.98 -14.69
N VAL A 199 -7.19 14.29 -13.73
CA VAL A 199 -8.03 13.30 -13.02
C VAL A 199 -9.48 13.69 -13.15
N SER A 200 -10.32 12.76 -13.59
CA SER A 200 -11.76 12.95 -13.65
C SER A 200 -12.49 11.70 -13.16
N ALA A 201 -13.75 11.85 -12.81
CA ALA A 201 -14.60 10.73 -12.42
C ALA A 201 -16.05 11.04 -12.79
N TYR A 202 -16.90 10.00 -12.80
CA TYR A 202 -18.34 10.22 -12.72
C TYR A 202 -18.75 10.13 -11.27
N ALA A 203 -19.34 11.20 -10.76
CA ALA A 203 -19.74 11.28 -9.37
C ALA A 203 -21.07 11.99 -9.20
N PHE A 204 -21.79 11.68 -8.13
CA PHE A 204 -23.02 12.36 -7.75
C PHE A 204 -23.09 12.63 -6.25
N THR A 205 -23.89 13.61 -5.89
CA THR A 205 -24.30 13.89 -4.52
C THR A 205 -25.79 14.20 -4.47
N THR A 206 -26.43 14.02 -3.33
CA THR A 206 -27.82 14.35 -3.15
C THR A 206 -28.04 15.80 -2.74
N VAL A 207 -29.32 16.21 -2.80
CA VAL A 207 -29.76 17.54 -2.39
C VAL A 207 -29.30 17.85 -0.96
N ASN A 208 -28.82 19.04 -0.75
CA ASN A 208 -28.25 19.64 0.47
C ASN A 208 -26.78 19.23 0.77
N GLY A 209 -26.15 18.35 -0.02
CA GLY A 209 -24.74 18.07 0.16
C GLY A 209 -23.85 19.15 -0.48
N ASN A 210 -22.83 19.57 0.23
CA ASN A 210 -21.73 20.35 -0.31
C ASN A 210 -20.58 19.35 -0.53
N THR A 211 -20.41 18.91 -1.77
CA THR A 211 -19.47 17.85 -2.12
C THR A 211 -18.44 18.37 -3.13
N SER A 212 -17.18 18.03 -2.90
CA SER A 212 -16.09 18.23 -3.86
C SER A 212 -15.53 16.86 -4.27
N PHE A 213 -15.23 16.72 -5.54
CA PHE A 213 -14.33 15.68 -6.02
C PHE A 213 -12.90 16.08 -5.67
N THR A 214 -12.11 15.17 -5.13
CA THR A 214 -10.75 15.44 -4.66
C THR A 214 -9.74 14.55 -5.36
N ALA A 215 -8.56 15.11 -5.62
CA ALA A 215 -7.38 14.36 -6.08
C ALA A 215 -6.14 15.00 -5.45
N ASN A 216 -5.47 14.28 -4.56
CA ASN A 216 -4.43 14.77 -3.67
C ASN A 216 -4.89 16.05 -2.93
N ASP A 217 -4.15 17.14 -3.07
CA ASP A 217 -4.42 18.44 -2.46
C ASP A 217 -5.43 19.32 -3.24
N LYS A 218 -5.91 18.84 -4.39
CA LYS A 218 -6.80 19.60 -5.27
C LYS A 218 -8.25 19.12 -5.19
N GLU A 219 -9.16 20.04 -5.43
CA GLU A 219 -10.59 19.75 -5.43
C GLU A 219 -11.34 20.44 -6.58
N ALA A 220 -12.40 19.78 -7.03
CA ALA A 220 -13.39 20.34 -7.94
C ALA A 220 -14.77 20.25 -7.29
N LYS A 221 -15.44 21.39 -7.09
CA LYS A 221 -16.78 21.45 -6.53
C LYS A 221 -17.79 20.77 -7.48
N MET A 222 -18.69 20.02 -6.87
CA MET A 222 -19.76 19.34 -7.60
C MET A 222 -21.08 20.09 -7.39
N ASP A 223 -21.81 20.25 -8.49
CA ASP A 223 -23.19 20.73 -8.40
C ASP A 223 -24.07 19.66 -7.74
N ASN A 224 -25.06 20.07 -6.96
CA ASN A 224 -26.05 19.18 -6.40
C ASN A 224 -26.86 18.54 -7.55
N SER A 225 -26.67 17.28 -7.75
CA SER A 225 -27.22 16.59 -8.94
C SER A 225 -28.31 15.60 -8.59
N THR A 226 -29.16 15.80 -7.63
CA THR A 226 -30.30 14.89 -7.33
C THR A 226 -30.09 13.45 -7.85
N ALA A 227 -28.93 12.85 -7.54
CA ALA A 227 -28.51 11.52 -7.97
C ALA A 227 -28.26 11.34 -9.48
N LEU A 228 -27.90 12.38 -10.19
CA LEU A 228 -27.36 12.27 -11.56
C LEU A 228 -25.85 12.38 -11.51
N PHE A 229 -25.16 11.48 -12.21
CA PHE A 229 -23.71 11.58 -12.34
C PHE A 229 -23.31 12.84 -13.11
N THR A 230 -22.39 13.58 -12.54
CA THR A 230 -21.63 14.65 -13.18
C THR A 230 -20.22 14.17 -13.45
N ASN A 231 -19.44 14.90 -14.25
CA ASN A 231 -18.06 14.54 -14.56
C ASN A 231 -17.10 15.61 -14.01
N PRO A 232 -16.91 15.68 -12.69
CA PRO A 232 -15.91 16.58 -12.12
C PRO A 232 -14.51 16.22 -12.63
N THR A 233 -13.72 17.25 -12.93
CA THR A 233 -12.39 17.11 -13.49
C THR A 233 -11.42 18.06 -12.80
N ILE A 234 -10.21 17.57 -12.50
CA ILE A 234 -9.09 18.35 -12.01
C ILE A 234 -7.98 18.24 -13.06
N GLU A 235 -7.60 19.38 -13.66
CA GLU A 235 -6.76 19.42 -14.85
C GLU A 235 -5.26 19.24 -14.55
N ASP A 236 -4.81 19.46 -13.33
CA ASP A 236 -3.39 19.43 -12.99
C ASP A 236 -3.21 18.96 -11.55
N VAL A 237 -3.10 17.65 -11.37
CA VAL A 237 -2.81 16.99 -10.10
C VAL A 237 -1.36 16.56 -10.09
N ILE A 238 -0.61 16.94 -9.08
CA ILE A 238 0.79 16.50 -8.91
C ILE A 238 0.81 15.18 -8.16
N VAL A 239 1.52 14.22 -8.74
CA VAL A 239 1.94 12.97 -8.09
C VAL A 239 3.46 13.05 -7.93
N ASP A 240 3.95 13.00 -6.71
CA ASP A 240 5.36 13.22 -6.37
C ASP A 240 6.00 12.08 -5.55
N GLU A 241 5.18 11.29 -4.87
CA GLU A 241 5.63 10.11 -4.11
C GLU A 241 5.04 8.80 -4.69
N GLY A 242 4.73 8.80 -5.98
CA GLY A 242 4.07 7.67 -6.62
C GLY A 242 2.64 7.45 -6.13
N LYS A 243 2.03 8.41 -5.43
CA LYS A 243 0.78 8.24 -4.71
C LYS A 243 -0.29 9.22 -5.17
N LEU A 244 -1.44 8.68 -5.55
CA LEU A 244 -2.64 9.45 -5.87
C LEU A 244 -3.78 9.01 -4.98
N THR A 245 -4.35 9.94 -4.22
CA THR A 245 -5.59 9.74 -3.46
C THR A 245 -6.72 10.49 -4.14
N VAL A 246 -7.74 9.77 -4.58
CA VAL A 246 -8.93 10.33 -5.24
C VAL A 246 -10.19 10.02 -4.43
N GLY A 247 -11.17 10.90 -4.46
CA GLY A 247 -12.38 10.65 -3.71
C GLY A 247 -13.38 11.79 -3.70
N LEU A 248 -14.22 11.77 -2.66
CA LEU A 248 -15.23 12.78 -2.40
C LEU A 248 -15.07 13.33 -0.99
N ASN A 249 -15.05 14.64 -0.88
CA ASN A 249 -15.16 15.33 0.39
C ASN A 249 -16.56 15.96 0.46
N THR A 250 -17.39 15.51 1.41
CA THR A 250 -18.78 15.89 1.48
C THR A 250 -19.18 16.42 2.86
N THR A 251 -20.03 17.44 2.86
CA THR A 251 -20.62 18.00 4.08
C THR A 251 -22.15 17.94 3.93
N ASP A 252 -22.82 17.40 4.96
CA ASP A 252 -24.29 17.35 5.05
C ASP A 252 -24.97 16.60 3.88
N ALA A 253 -24.30 15.62 3.28
CA ALA A 253 -24.86 14.74 2.26
C ALA A 253 -25.50 13.51 2.89
N ASN A 254 -26.49 12.90 2.24
CA ASN A 254 -27.06 11.62 2.67
C ASN A 254 -26.81 10.49 1.67
N TRP A 255 -26.37 10.80 0.45
CA TRP A 255 -26.05 9.83 -0.57
C TRP A 255 -25.05 10.41 -1.58
N THR A 256 -23.95 9.74 -1.74
CA THR A 256 -22.91 10.07 -2.73
C THR A 256 -22.46 8.81 -3.45
N GLY A 257 -22.03 8.96 -4.67
CA GLY A 257 -21.45 7.87 -5.45
C GLY A 257 -20.38 8.34 -6.39
N ILE A 258 -19.38 7.49 -6.63
CA ILE A 258 -18.27 7.74 -7.53
C ILE A 258 -17.93 6.48 -8.34
N THR A 259 -17.61 6.67 -9.61
CA THR A 259 -17.23 5.61 -10.53
C THR A 259 -16.43 6.14 -11.70
N ASN A 260 -15.89 5.23 -12.50
CA ASN A 260 -15.18 5.52 -13.74
C ASN A 260 -14.15 6.64 -13.57
N ILE A 261 -13.30 6.48 -12.54
CA ILE A 261 -12.15 7.37 -12.32
C ILE A 261 -11.22 7.21 -13.51
N GLN A 262 -10.94 8.32 -14.19
CA GLN A 262 -10.06 8.40 -15.35
C GLN A 262 -8.78 9.13 -14.96
N LEU A 263 -7.66 8.65 -15.45
CA LEU A 263 -6.34 9.14 -15.12
C LEU A 263 -5.52 9.35 -16.39
N GLN A 264 -5.19 10.59 -16.70
CA GLN A 264 -4.32 10.95 -17.82
C GLN A 264 -3.03 11.57 -17.30
N TYR A 265 -1.91 10.99 -17.64
CA TYR A 265 -0.59 11.56 -17.39
C TYR A 265 -0.31 12.66 -18.42
N LEU A 266 0.05 13.84 -17.96
CA LEU A 266 0.25 15.01 -18.82
C LEU A 266 1.73 15.29 -19.09
N SER A 267 2.56 15.24 -18.04
CA SER A 267 4.00 15.50 -18.15
C SER A 267 4.75 14.99 -16.92
N LYS A 268 6.06 14.82 -17.03
CA LYS A 268 6.96 14.66 -15.88
C LYS A 268 6.96 15.94 -15.03
N LEU A 269 7.32 15.78 -13.74
CA LEU A 269 7.72 16.93 -12.95
C LEU A 269 8.93 17.61 -13.62
N THR A 270 8.96 18.92 -13.57
CA THR A 270 10.17 19.67 -13.90
C THR A 270 11.26 19.39 -12.86
N ASP A 271 12.52 19.54 -13.24
CA ASP A 271 13.65 19.37 -12.32
C ASP A 271 13.50 20.26 -11.07
N ALA A 272 12.95 21.47 -11.24
CA ALA A 272 12.70 22.41 -10.14
C ALA A 272 11.59 21.91 -9.18
N GLU A 273 10.52 21.34 -9.70
CA GLU A 273 9.43 20.78 -8.89
C GLU A 273 9.90 19.53 -8.16
N ALA A 274 10.60 18.63 -8.82
CA ALA A 274 11.16 17.44 -8.22
C ALA A 274 12.15 17.78 -7.11
N SER A 275 13.03 18.76 -7.35
CA SER A 275 13.99 19.26 -6.35
C SER A 275 13.27 19.92 -5.15
N ALA A 276 12.25 20.75 -5.39
CA ALA A 276 11.48 21.38 -4.32
C ALA A 276 10.81 20.35 -3.41
N LYS A 277 10.26 19.30 -3.99
CA LYS A 277 9.62 18.19 -3.23
C LYS A 277 10.63 17.35 -2.44
N ALA A 278 11.75 17.01 -3.06
CA ALA A 278 12.83 16.32 -2.35
C ALA A 278 13.36 17.15 -1.16
N LYS A 279 13.49 18.48 -1.34
CA LYS A 279 13.84 19.41 -0.25
C LYS A 279 12.80 19.46 0.85
N GLU A 280 11.50 19.44 0.54
CA GLU A 280 10.42 19.40 1.54
C GLU A 280 10.52 18.14 2.41
N ALA A 281 10.76 16.97 1.78
CA ALA A 281 10.96 15.71 2.50
C ALA A 281 12.22 15.75 3.39
N LEU A 282 13.34 16.26 2.88
CA LEU A 282 14.58 16.42 3.65
C LEU A 282 14.39 17.39 4.83
N HIS A 283 13.68 18.51 4.62
CA HIS A 283 13.40 19.48 5.68
C HIS A 283 12.60 18.86 6.83
N ALA A 284 11.55 18.09 6.51
CA ALA A 284 10.77 17.40 7.53
C ALA A 284 11.63 16.41 8.34
N LYS A 285 12.60 15.74 7.70
CA LYS A 285 13.54 14.86 8.41
C LYS A 285 14.57 15.64 9.24
N LEU A 286 15.01 16.79 8.77
CA LEU A 286 15.89 17.67 9.56
C LEU A 286 15.18 18.20 10.82
N GLU A 287 13.90 18.55 10.73
CA GLU A 287 13.10 18.93 11.91
C GLU A 287 12.94 17.77 12.90
N GLU A 288 12.64 16.55 12.41
CA GLU A 288 12.57 15.34 13.26
C GLU A 288 13.91 15.08 13.93
N ALA A 289 15.02 15.11 13.17
CA ALA A 289 16.36 14.89 13.65
C ALA A 289 16.80 15.93 14.68
N GLY A 290 16.50 17.21 14.46
CA GLY A 290 16.79 18.31 15.39
C GLY A 290 16.04 18.22 16.72
N SER A 291 14.99 17.40 16.80
CA SER A 291 14.23 17.14 18.03
C SER A 291 14.76 15.94 18.84
N MET A 292 15.75 15.22 18.33
CA MET A 292 16.27 14.04 19.00
C MET A 292 17.12 14.41 20.22
N ASP A 293 17.04 13.59 21.26
CA ASP A 293 17.87 13.73 22.46
C ASP A 293 19.30 13.23 22.19
N THR A 294 20.25 14.16 22.16
CA THR A 294 21.68 13.90 21.96
C THR A 294 22.51 14.15 23.22
N GLU A 295 21.86 14.43 24.38
CA GLU A 295 22.56 14.78 25.62
C GLU A 295 22.34 13.75 26.74
N THR A 296 21.17 13.15 26.81
CA THR A 296 20.83 12.22 27.90
C THR A 296 21.62 10.92 27.80
N ASN A 297 22.22 10.51 28.90
CA ASN A 297 23.01 9.28 29.04
C ASN A 297 24.19 9.16 28.06
N VAL A 298 24.78 10.27 27.65
CA VAL A 298 25.99 10.32 26.81
C VAL A 298 27.26 10.41 27.65
N GLY A 299 28.27 9.62 27.33
CA GLY A 299 29.52 9.66 28.07
C GLY A 299 30.49 8.52 27.73
N THR A 300 31.40 8.27 28.67
CA THR A 300 32.48 7.26 28.54
C THR A 300 32.32 6.08 29.49
N GLU A 301 31.32 6.16 30.38
CA GLU A 301 31.05 5.11 31.36
C GLU A 301 30.27 3.97 30.75
N ALA A 302 30.27 2.81 31.42
CA ALA A 302 29.50 1.65 31.00
C ALA A 302 27.99 1.98 30.88
N PHE A 303 27.36 1.43 29.87
CA PHE A 303 25.92 1.60 29.54
C PHE A 303 25.53 3.01 29.09
N GLN A 304 26.49 3.94 28.94
CA GLN A 304 26.24 5.22 28.33
C GLN A 304 26.36 5.13 26.79
N ILE A 305 25.69 6.05 26.11
CA ILE A 305 25.85 6.25 24.68
C ILE A 305 27.23 6.86 24.43
N PRO A 306 28.08 6.22 23.62
CA PRO A 306 29.40 6.79 23.35
C PRO A 306 29.30 8.11 22.58
N LYS A 307 30.10 9.10 22.97
CA LYS A 307 30.14 10.39 22.28
C LYS A 307 30.36 10.23 20.77
N THR A 308 31.10 9.24 20.35
CA THR A 308 31.34 8.94 18.92
C THR A 308 30.08 8.61 18.15
N ALA A 309 29.02 8.07 18.79
CA ALA A 309 27.73 7.85 18.15
C ALA A 309 26.99 9.17 17.92
N ILE A 310 27.10 10.10 18.88
CA ILE A 310 26.55 11.45 18.74
C ILE A 310 27.31 12.21 17.64
N ASP A 311 28.66 12.22 17.70
CA ASP A 311 29.48 12.90 16.70
C ASP A 311 29.22 12.36 15.26
N ALA A 312 28.93 11.06 15.13
CA ALA A 312 28.56 10.47 13.83
C ALA A 312 27.16 10.94 13.35
N PHE A 313 26.21 11.05 14.25
CA PHE A 313 24.87 11.60 13.95
C PHE A 313 24.97 13.08 13.58
N ASP A 314 25.63 13.90 14.39
CA ASP A 314 25.80 15.34 14.15
C ASP A 314 26.45 15.61 12.79
N LYS A 315 27.46 14.82 12.42
CA LYS A 315 28.11 14.93 11.11
C LYS A 315 27.12 14.69 9.97
N VAL A 316 26.27 13.66 10.04
CA VAL A 316 25.28 13.36 8.99
C VAL A 316 24.19 14.45 8.96
N PHE A 317 23.78 14.95 10.12
CA PHE A 317 22.83 16.05 10.24
C PHE A 317 23.35 17.33 9.56
N ASP A 318 24.59 17.72 9.85
CA ASP A 318 25.25 18.89 9.24
C ASP A 318 25.40 18.74 7.72
N GLU A 319 25.80 17.55 7.25
CA GLU A 319 25.92 17.24 5.82
C GLU A 319 24.57 17.32 5.13
N ALA A 320 23.50 16.77 5.73
CA ALA A 320 22.14 16.83 5.21
C ALA A 320 21.63 18.27 5.15
N ASN A 321 21.88 19.07 6.19
CA ASN A 321 21.51 20.48 6.20
C ASN A 321 22.26 21.29 5.12
N GLY A 322 23.54 21.03 4.91
CA GLY A 322 24.32 21.64 3.83
C GLY A 322 23.77 21.30 2.42
N ILE A 323 23.32 20.07 2.21
CA ILE A 323 22.69 19.64 0.96
C ILE A 323 21.33 20.33 0.78
N TYR A 324 20.52 20.42 1.83
CA TYR A 324 19.23 21.13 1.81
C TYR A 324 19.42 22.60 1.36
N GLU A 325 20.45 23.28 1.86
CA GLU A 325 20.70 24.68 1.55
C GLU A 325 21.26 24.91 0.14
N SER A 326 22.06 23.98 -0.38
CA SER A 326 22.90 24.24 -1.56
C SER A 326 22.59 23.39 -2.78
N SER A 327 22.02 22.19 -2.65
CA SER A 327 21.79 21.31 -3.80
C SER A 327 20.42 21.54 -4.42
N GLU A 328 20.37 21.46 -5.75
CA GLU A 328 19.14 21.38 -6.55
C GLU A 328 19.01 20.02 -7.25
N LYS A 329 19.88 19.06 -6.93
CA LYS A 329 19.86 17.74 -7.55
C LYS A 329 19.06 16.78 -6.67
N VAL A 330 18.01 16.22 -7.25
CA VAL A 330 17.12 15.27 -6.58
C VAL A 330 17.88 14.11 -5.95
N ASP A 331 18.76 13.46 -6.72
CA ASP A 331 19.53 12.31 -6.25
C ASP A 331 20.39 12.61 -5.01
N GLU A 332 21.00 13.82 -4.95
CA GLU A 332 21.82 14.25 -3.81
C GLU A 332 20.94 14.49 -2.58
N ILE A 333 19.75 15.09 -2.77
CA ILE A 333 18.80 15.40 -1.70
C ILE A 333 18.18 14.11 -1.14
N GLU A 334 17.76 13.20 -1.99
CA GLU A 334 17.21 11.90 -1.58
C GLU A 334 18.25 11.05 -0.85
N ALA A 335 19.51 11.04 -1.33
CA ALA A 335 20.60 10.35 -0.66
C ALA A 335 20.88 10.92 0.75
N ALA A 336 20.79 12.24 0.91
CA ALA A 336 20.94 12.90 2.20
C ALA A 336 19.78 12.57 3.15
N THR A 337 18.54 12.56 2.65
CA THR A 337 17.35 12.17 3.41
C THR A 337 17.50 10.75 3.96
N LYS A 338 17.90 9.82 3.12
CA LYS A 338 18.10 8.43 3.51
C LYS A 338 19.25 8.27 4.53
N ALA A 339 20.37 8.95 4.31
CA ALA A 339 21.50 8.91 5.24
C ALA A 339 21.10 9.45 6.63
N LEU A 340 20.31 10.52 6.66
CA LEU A 340 19.80 11.09 7.90
C LEU A 340 18.84 10.13 8.61
N GLU A 341 17.93 9.47 7.89
CA GLU A 341 17.04 8.44 8.46
C GLU A 341 17.84 7.28 9.07
N GLU A 342 18.86 6.79 8.38
CA GLU A 342 19.74 5.73 8.89
C GLU A 342 20.47 6.17 10.15
N ALA A 343 20.98 7.39 10.19
CA ALA A 343 21.67 7.96 11.36
C ALA A 343 20.70 8.13 12.56
N MET A 344 19.48 8.60 12.31
CA MET A 344 18.41 8.68 13.33
C MET A 344 18.05 7.32 13.91
N GLN A 345 17.93 6.29 13.08
CA GLN A 345 17.66 4.92 13.54
C GLN A 345 18.84 4.36 14.36
N ALA A 346 20.06 4.65 13.95
CA ALA A 346 21.25 4.25 14.72
C ALA A 346 21.29 4.91 16.10
N LEU A 347 20.86 6.18 16.20
CA LEU A 347 20.80 6.91 17.46
C LEU A 347 19.62 6.48 18.35
N LYS A 348 18.48 6.13 17.78
CA LYS A 348 17.34 5.55 18.52
C LYS A 348 17.67 4.19 19.16
N ASN A 349 18.61 3.47 18.59
CA ASN A 349 19.07 2.18 19.12
C ASN A 349 20.62 2.12 19.11
N PRO A 350 21.32 2.92 19.95
CA PRO A 350 22.77 3.02 19.94
C PRO A 350 23.42 1.76 20.50
N THR A 351 24.67 1.52 20.12
CA THR A 351 25.53 0.58 20.84
C THR A 351 26.10 1.33 22.06
N LEU A 352 25.76 0.85 23.26
CA LEU A 352 26.22 1.44 24.51
C LEU A 352 27.69 1.05 24.81
N ASN A 353 28.36 1.87 25.60
CA ASN A 353 29.69 1.52 26.10
C ASN A 353 29.60 0.22 26.91
N ALA A 354 30.42 -0.75 26.57
CA ALA A 354 30.52 -1.98 27.34
C ALA A 354 31.23 -1.73 28.67
N PRO A 355 30.90 -2.47 29.75
CA PRO A 355 31.68 -2.49 30.96
C PRO A 355 33.14 -2.86 30.68
N LYS A 356 34.08 -2.15 31.32
CA LYS A 356 35.49 -2.47 31.21
C LYS A 356 35.81 -3.71 32.03
N GLU A 357 36.92 -4.37 31.69
CA GLU A 357 37.40 -5.51 32.46
C GLU A 357 37.68 -5.09 33.92
N GLY A 358 37.08 -5.78 34.88
CA GLY A 358 37.22 -5.49 36.31
C GLY A 358 36.28 -4.41 36.86
N GLU A 359 35.46 -3.78 36.05
CA GLU A 359 34.41 -2.88 36.56
C GLU A 359 33.33 -3.67 37.28
N LEU A 360 32.94 -3.15 38.45
CA LEU A 360 31.92 -3.74 39.34
C LEU A 360 30.76 -2.79 39.44
N PHE A 361 29.56 -3.36 39.47
CA PHE A 361 28.29 -2.64 39.49
C PHE A 361 27.42 -3.06 40.68
N CYS A 362 26.45 -2.22 41.01
CA CYS A 362 25.33 -2.60 41.83
C CYS A 362 24.02 -2.13 41.21
N ILE A 363 22.93 -2.79 41.55
CA ILE A 363 21.58 -2.34 41.14
C ILE A 363 21.03 -1.46 42.25
N ALA A 364 20.85 -0.18 41.99
CA ALA A 364 20.31 0.79 42.93
C ALA A 364 18.96 1.34 42.45
N ASN A 365 18.09 1.66 43.39
CA ASN A 365 16.83 2.35 43.10
C ASN A 365 17.09 3.86 43.05
N ILE A 366 16.82 4.44 41.90
CA ILE A 366 16.98 5.88 41.65
C ILE A 366 15.64 6.66 41.58
N SER A 367 14.51 6.00 41.82
CA SER A 367 13.18 6.63 41.74
C SER A 367 13.02 7.78 42.72
N GLU A 368 12.64 8.94 42.22
CA GLU A 368 12.29 10.10 43.07
C GLU A 368 11.04 9.83 43.88
N GLY A 369 11.06 10.21 45.16
CA GLY A 369 9.95 10.02 46.08
C GLY A 369 9.84 8.62 46.70
N PHE A 370 10.71 7.69 46.35
CA PHE A 370 10.77 6.40 47.03
C PHE A 370 11.64 6.48 48.30
N ALA A 371 11.16 5.89 49.39
CA ALA A 371 11.83 5.99 50.72
C ALA A 371 13.26 5.45 50.71
N TYR A 372 13.61 4.62 49.74
CA TYR A 372 14.88 3.92 49.60
C TYR A 372 15.67 4.35 48.34
N LYS A 373 15.51 5.60 47.92
CA LYS A 373 16.31 6.15 46.83
C LYS A 373 17.79 6.03 47.13
N ASN A 374 18.61 5.63 46.15
CA ASN A 374 20.05 5.36 46.23
C ASN A 374 20.43 4.12 47.08
N ASN A 375 19.47 3.31 47.50
CA ASN A 375 19.80 2.03 48.10
C ASN A 375 19.84 0.94 47.06
N ALA A 376 20.81 0.04 47.19
CA ALA A 376 20.97 -1.09 46.27
C ALA A 376 20.21 -2.33 46.81
N VAL A 377 19.84 -3.20 45.88
CA VAL A 377 19.23 -4.49 46.18
C VAL A 377 20.34 -5.55 46.21
N SER A 378 20.50 -6.23 47.32
CA SER A 378 21.45 -7.35 47.44
C SER A 378 20.66 -8.67 47.52
N PRO A 379 21.09 -9.71 46.78
CA PRO A 379 20.46 -11.03 46.90
C PRO A 379 20.77 -11.62 48.28
N VAL A 380 19.77 -12.24 48.87
CA VAL A 380 19.90 -13.04 50.10
C VAL A 380 19.71 -14.50 49.74
N TYR A 381 20.73 -15.30 50.01
CA TYR A 381 20.62 -16.75 49.90
C TYR A 381 19.69 -17.28 50.98
N ASN A 382 18.69 -18.05 50.60
CA ASN A 382 17.86 -18.76 51.56
C ASN A 382 18.54 -20.11 51.87
N GLU A 383 19.26 -20.17 52.98
CA GLU A 383 19.96 -21.38 53.43
C GLU A 383 19.03 -22.61 53.59
N ALA A 384 17.73 -22.41 53.67
CA ALA A 384 16.76 -23.50 53.87
C ALA A 384 16.47 -24.35 52.59
N LYS A 385 16.97 -23.97 51.43
CA LYS A 385 16.79 -24.69 50.16
C LYS A 385 18.10 -25.18 49.53
N ALA A 386 19.20 -25.10 50.19
CA ALA A 386 20.50 -25.53 49.68
C ALA A 386 20.60 -27.08 49.48
N GLU A 387 19.66 -27.87 50.02
CA GLU A 387 19.68 -29.33 49.87
C GLU A 387 19.20 -29.83 48.50
N ASP A 388 18.42 -29.01 47.72
CA ASP A 388 17.87 -29.41 46.43
C ASP A 388 18.55 -28.75 45.18
N GLY A 389 19.58 -27.95 45.37
CA GLY A 389 20.31 -27.29 44.25
C GLY A 389 19.54 -26.15 43.58
N GLU A 390 18.35 -25.82 44.04
CA GLU A 390 17.59 -24.65 43.58
C GLU A 390 17.76 -23.48 44.53
N TYR A 391 18.37 -22.41 44.06
CA TYR A 391 18.53 -21.15 44.81
C TYR A 391 17.30 -20.26 44.55
N ASP A 392 16.44 -20.10 45.60
CA ASP A 392 15.40 -19.08 45.59
C ASP A 392 16.04 -17.71 45.85
N LEU A 393 16.28 -16.94 44.81
CA LEU A 393 16.72 -15.55 44.92
C LEU A 393 15.58 -14.69 45.45
N LYS A 394 15.58 -14.44 46.79
CA LYS A 394 14.68 -13.47 47.41
C LYS A 394 15.37 -12.11 47.43
N TRP A 395 14.87 -11.15 46.66
CA TRP A 395 15.29 -9.76 46.64
C TRP A 395 14.74 -9.02 47.87
N TYR A 396 15.43 -9.08 49.04
CA TYR A 396 14.83 -8.57 50.25
C TYR A 396 15.70 -7.67 51.13
N HIS A 397 16.95 -7.40 50.81
CA HIS A 397 17.70 -6.44 51.60
C HIS A 397 17.98 -5.18 50.77
N ILE A 398 17.42 -4.08 51.26
CA ILE A 398 17.76 -2.75 50.82
C ILE A 398 18.97 -2.35 51.69
N VAL A 399 20.14 -2.29 51.06
CA VAL A 399 21.39 -1.90 51.71
C VAL A 399 21.90 -0.62 51.10
N ASP A 400 22.73 0.11 51.86
CA ASP A 400 23.50 1.18 51.27
C ASP A 400 24.33 0.60 50.12
N ALA A 401 24.39 1.35 48.98
CA ALA A 401 25.09 0.89 47.79
C ALA A 401 26.56 0.50 48.03
N ASN A 402 27.17 1.03 49.10
CA ASN A 402 28.54 0.68 49.54
C ASN A 402 28.65 -0.73 50.14
N TYR A 403 27.54 -1.36 50.48
CA TYR A 403 27.49 -2.72 51.06
C TYR A 403 26.79 -3.72 50.16
N ALA A 404 26.40 -3.28 48.93
CA ALA A 404 25.75 -4.17 47.97
C ALA A 404 26.77 -5.18 47.42
N GLN A 405 26.30 -6.39 47.16
CA GLN A 405 27.11 -7.39 46.49
C GLN A 405 27.46 -6.90 45.06
N ALA A 406 28.71 -7.03 44.71
CA ALA A 406 29.20 -6.60 43.43
C ALA A 406 28.71 -7.51 42.28
N LEU A 407 28.30 -6.89 41.20
CA LEU A 407 27.84 -7.54 39.98
C LEU A 407 28.87 -7.35 38.86
N LYS A 408 29.12 -8.41 38.13
CA LYS A 408 29.89 -8.40 36.91
C LYS A 408 28.95 -8.55 35.70
N PHE A 409 29.06 -7.65 34.72
CA PHE A 409 28.37 -7.73 33.44
C PHE A 409 29.33 -8.26 32.40
N THR A 410 29.02 -9.38 31.79
CA THR A 410 29.82 -9.97 30.71
C THR A 410 29.04 -9.87 29.41
N PRO A 411 29.56 -9.19 28.36
CA PRO A 411 28.88 -9.10 27.08
C PRO A 411 28.57 -10.48 26.50
N VAL A 412 27.38 -10.65 25.93
CA VAL A 412 27.02 -11.84 25.17
C VAL A 412 27.53 -11.69 23.76
N GLU A 413 28.38 -12.63 23.33
CA GLU A 413 29.02 -12.57 22.02
C GLU A 413 27.98 -12.48 20.89
N GLY A 414 28.18 -11.53 19.98
CA GLY A 414 27.29 -11.30 18.82
C GLY A 414 25.96 -10.63 19.14
N GLN A 415 25.69 -10.26 20.40
CA GLN A 415 24.43 -9.62 20.82
C GLN A 415 24.69 -8.17 21.25
N LYS A 416 23.96 -7.23 20.64
CA LYS A 416 24.06 -5.80 20.96
C LYS A 416 23.40 -5.50 22.30
N ASN A 417 24.12 -4.81 23.21
CA ASN A 417 23.61 -4.38 24.52
C ASN A 417 23.04 -5.52 25.42
N GLN A 418 23.49 -6.76 25.20
CA GLN A 418 23.09 -7.90 26.03
C GLN A 418 24.27 -8.38 26.87
N TYR A 419 23.98 -8.69 28.14
CA TYR A 419 24.98 -9.04 29.12
C TYR A 419 24.50 -10.20 29.98
N THR A 420 25.40 -11.11 30.29
CA THR A 420 25.22 -12.03 31.41
C THR A 420 25.60 -11.32 32.70
N ILE A 421 24.75 -11.39 33.71
CA ILE A 421 25.00 -10.79 35.01
C ILE A 421 25.39 -11.92 35.99
N SER A 422 26.53 -11.77 36.64
CA SER A 422 26.97 -12.70 37.68
C SER A 422 27.32 -11.94 38.94
N PHE A 423 27.08 -12.60 40.10
CA PHE A 423 27.61 -12.11 41.38
C PHE A 423 29.06 -12.49 41.48
N ILE A 424 29.83 -11.64 42.18
CA ILE A 424 31.21 -11.95 42.53
C ILE A 424 31.18 -12.48 43.93
N ASP A 425 31.50 -13.77 44.13
CA ASP A 425 31.76 -14.37 45.44
C ASP A 425 33.18 -13.93 45.83
N GLU A 426 33.31 -13.28 47.01
CA GLU A 426 34.63 -13.02 47.61
C GLU A 426 35.19 -14.30 48.22
#